data_3597f2ebf37a2248d3f298852e2c5e1c
#
_entry.id   3597f2ebf37a2248d3f298852e2c5e1c
#
_cell.length_a   1.000
_cell.length_b   1.000
_cell.length_c   1.000
_cell.angle_alpha   90.00
_cell.angle_beta   90.00
_cell.angle_gamma   90.00
#
_symmetry.space_group_name_H-M   'P 1'
#
loop_
_entity.id
_entity.type
_entity.pdbx_description
1 polymer ?
#
loop_
_entity_poly.entity_id
_entity_poly.type
_entity_poly.pdbx_seq_one_letter_code
_entity_poly.pdbx_strand_id
1 'polypeptide(L)'
;MTLRKKLMLSFLILVLLMGSMIGYFSYQNAKNLVLENKEQEMADTINRIDISINSQVQQINRLAENVKSSQIVRAYLKKEIHTQEETEELNDWMEGLLNLISSCSDLILMNEDGTVYYSYSGCQAVNDKRRMEVYENAASNLVGDGTWTEKGSSLCQKNAEEVVTFISSINKVILAIELNPETFGLLMLNNYSTFQNQYTYLVDCAGNVLCSNKTNIYGWGDVVTKGMEKGVRRYEFNWDNKDYFACRQYNGLTGWETYSVVSTDDFFPQAKRLREAIMGLVLLAMLAAGVGIFILSYTFTRPIGRLKNAMKQVEAGDFEIQVESKAHDEIGMLIQSFNYMVSRLRQLIMEVYQQKLAQKNAELTALQAQINPHFLYNTLDSINWMLIEKGEWEISDVVVSLGDILKYSLHGEEMLVLFEEELKYIESYLCIQKNRLEDRLTVQIEIDEEAKLCFVPKLILQPIVENAILHGIEKKKEMGRIRFKRLAEKELLRYV
;
A
#
# COMPACT_ATOMS: atom_id res chain seq x y z
N MET A 1 20.88 4.62 -4.39
CA MET A 1 19.64 4.47 -3.62
C MET A 1 19.96 3.74 -2.32
N THR A 2 19.63 4.30 -1.16
CA THR A 2 19.94 3.67 0.14
C THR A 2 19.12 2.39 0.32
N LEU A 3 19.64 1.42 1.07
CA LEU A 3 18.95 0.15 1.39
C LEU A 3 17.51 0.40 1.90
N ARG A 4 17.33 1.45 2.70
CA ARG A 4 16.05 1.92 3.20
C ARG A 4 15.06 2.23 2.06
N LYS A 5 15.49 3.02 1.05
CA LYS A 5 14.63 3.39 -0.08
C LYS A 5 14.27 2.17 -0.95
N LYS A 6 15.20 1.21 -1.10
CA LYS A 6 14.94 -0.03 -1.84
C LYS A 6 13.91 -0.90 -1.13
N LEU A 7 14.06 -1.12 0.18
CA LEU A 7 13.10 -1.89 1.00
C LEU A 7 11.72 -1.23 1.04
N MET A 8 11.66 0.09 1.24
CA MET A 8 10.39 0.82 1.22
C MET A 8 9.69 0.68 -0.13
N LEU A 9 10.42 0.84 -1.24
CA LEU A 9 9.85 0.76 -2.58
C LEU A 9 9.37 -0.66 -2.91
N SER A 10 10.17 -1.70 -2.59
CA SER A 10 9.79 -3.09 -2.85
C SER A 10 8.56 -3.51 -2.04
N PHE A 11 8.48 -3.11 -0.78
CA PHE A 11 7.33 -3.41 0.08
C PHE A 11 6.07 -2.66 -0.36
N LEU A 12 6.20 -1.39 -0.75
CA LEU A 12 5.10 -0.58 -1.28
C LEU A 12 4.57 -1.19 -2.59
N ILE A 13 5.44 -1.60 -3.51
CA ILE A 13 5.06 -2.26 -4.77
C ILE A 13 4.35 -3.58 -4.46
N LEU A 14 4.86 -4.38 -3.53
CA LEU A 14 4.25 -5.65 -3.15
C LEU A 14 2.83 -5.47 -2.59
N VAL A 15 2.64 -4.52 -1.67
CA VAL A 15 1.32 -4.20 -1.09
C VAL A 15 0.36 -3.68 -2.15
N LEU A 16 0.82 -2.82 -3.08
CA LEU A 16 0.05 -2.32 -4.21
C LEU A 16 -0.38 -3.45 -5.15
N LEU A 17 0.53 -4.34 -5.52
CA LEU A 17 0.24 -5.48 -6.40
C LEU A 17 -0.74 -6.44 -5.74
N MET A 18 -0.52 -6.83 -4.48
CA MET A 18 -1.44 -7.70 -3.75
C MET A 18 -2.81 -7.05 -3.55
N GLY A 19 -2.84 -5.79 -3.14
CA GLY A 19 -4.09 -5.06 -2.93
C GLY A 19 -4.90 -4.90 -4.22
N SER A 20 -4.25 -4.56 -5.33
CA SER A 20 -4.90 -4.45 -6.65
C SER A 20 -5.39 -5.80 -7.18
N MET A 21 -4.61 -6.86 -6.97
CA MET A 21 -4.98 -8.21 -7.38
C MET A 21 -6.18 -8.74 -6.57
N ILE A 22 -6.15 -8.62 -5.26
CA ILE A 22 -7.26 -9.00 -4.38
C ILE A 22 -8.51 -8.17 -4.72
N GLY A 23 -8.35 -6.86 -4.89
CA GLY A 23 -9.45 -5.95 -5.25
C GLY A 23 -10.08 -6.32 -6.59
N TYR A 24 -9.27 -6.61 -7.61
CA TYR A 24 -9.75 -7.04 -8.92
C TYR A 24 -10.51 -8.37 -8.86
N PHE A 25 -9.92 -9.39 -8.22
CA PHE A 25 -10.57 -10.71 -8.08
C PHE A 25 -11.85 -10.62 -7.26
N SER A 26 -11.84 -9.90 -6.15
CA SER A 26 -13.02 -9.73 -5.30
C SER A 26 -14.15 -9.00 -6.06
N TYR A 27 -13.81 -7.95 -6.83
CA TYR A 27 -14.78 -7.25 -7.65
C TYR A 27 -15.37 -8.15 -8.76
N GLN A 28 -14.54 -8.91 -9.46
CA GLN A 28 -15.02 -9.84 -10.51
C GLN A 28 -15.91 -10.94 -9.95
N ASN A 29 -15.53 -11.54 -8.84
CA ASN A 29 -16.37 -12.54 -8.18
C ASN A 29 -17.70 -11.96 -7.70
N ALA A 30 -17.69 -10.77 -7.10
CA ALA A 30 -18.91 -10.11 -6.68
C ALA A 30 -19.80 -9.72 -7.87
N LYS A 31 -19.21 -9.24 -8.97
CA LYS A 31 -19.94 -8.95 -10.21
C LYS A 31 -20.62 -10.19 -10.74
N ASN A 32 -19.89 -11.30 -10.86
CA ASN A 32 -20.43 -12.57 -11.37
C ASN A 32 -21.55 -13.11 -10.46
N LEU A 33 -21.35 -13.08 -9.15
CA LEU A 33 -22.36 -13.53 -8.20
C LEU A 33 -23.64 -12.69 -8.25
N VAL A 34 -23.50 -11.35 -8.36
CA VAL A 34 -24.64 -10.45 -8.51
C VAL A 34 -25.38 -10.74 -9.81
N LEU A 35 -24.63 -10.94 -10.91
CA LEU A 35 -25.23 -11.26 -12.22
C LEU A 35 -26.01 -12.57 -12.15
N GLU A 36 -25.41 -13.64 -11.64
CA GLU A 36 -26.02 -14.97 -11.50
C GLU A 36 -27.29 -14.94 -10.63
N ASN A 37 -27.24 -14.27 -9.48
CA ASN A 37 -28.39 -14.09 -8.60
C ASN A 37 -29.52 -13.31 -9.29
N LYS A 38 -29.18 -12.26 -10.05
CA LYS A 38 -30.15 -11.44 -10.76
C LYS A 38 -30.78 -12.17 -11.95
N GLU A 39 -29.96 -12.93 -12.66
CA GLU A 39 -30.47 -13.84 -13.70
C GLU A 39 -31.47 -14.84 -13.13
N GLN A 40 -31.15 -15.45 -12.00
CA GLN A 40 -32.03 -16.40 -11.34
C GLN A 40 -33.35 -15.74 -10.89
N GLU A 41 -33.27 -14.55 -10.29
CA GLU A 41 -34.43 -13.78 -9.84
C GLU A 41 -35.34 -13.38 -11.02
N MET A 42 -34.76 -12.99 -12.17
CA MET A 42 -35.52 -12.72 -13.39
C MET A 42 -36.20 -13.99 -13.95
N ALA A 43 -35.45 -15.11 -13.97
CA ALA A 43 -36.00 -16.39 -14.44
C ALA A 43 -37.16 -16.87 -13.55
N ASP A 44 -37.03 -16.72 -12.24
CA ASP A 44 -38.08 -17.06 -11.28
C ASP A 44 -39.34 -16.17 -11.46
N THR A 45 -39.10 -14.89 -11.73
CA THR A 45 -40.19 -13.93 -12.03
C THR A 45 -40.96 -14.34 -13.28
N ILE A 46 -40.26 -14.61 -14.39
CA ILE A 46 -40.87 -15.06 -15.64
C ILE A 46 -41.63 -16.38 -15.43
N ASN A 47 -41.04 -17.33 -14.67
CA ASN A 47 -41.68 -18.60 -14.42
C ASN A 47 -42.99 -18.43 -13.63
N ARG A 48 -43.05 -17.54 -12.63
CA ARG A 48 -44.25 -17.19 -11.91
C ARG A 48 -45.34 -16.57 -12.83
N ILE A 49 -44.90 -15.69 -13.75
CA ILE A 49 -45.82 -15.13 -14.77
C ILE A 49 -46.37 -16.26 -15.64
N ASP A 50 -45.50 -17.14 -16.12
CA ASP A 50 -45.92 -18.29 -16.94
C ASP A 50 -46.92 -19.20 -16.24
N ILE A 51 -46.69 -19.49 -14.96
CA ILE A 51 -47.66 -20.25 -14.10
C ILE A 51 -49.02 -19.51 -14.01
N SER A 52 -48.99 -18.18 -13.87
CA SER A 52 -50.18 -17.35 -13.82
C SER A 52 -50.95 -17.39 -15.17
N ILE A 53 -50.22 -17.27 -16.29
CA ILE A 53 -50.81 -17.41 -17.63
C ILE A 53 -51.44 -18.77 -17.81
N ASN A 54 -50.69 -19.83 -17.44
CA ASN A 54 -51.21 -21.20 -17.56
C ASN A 54 -52.48 -21.42 -16.74
N SER A 55 -52.58 -20.82 -15.54
CA SER A 55 -53.79 -20.86 -14.71
C SER A 55 -54.97 -20.20 -15.38
N GLN A 56 -54.78 -19.03 -16.04
CA GLN A 56 -55.81 -18.31 -16.79
C GLN A 56 -56.24 -19.11 -18.03
N VAL A 57 -55.28 -19.61 -18.80
CA VAL A 57 -55.51 -20.45 -19.98
C VAL A 57 -56.34 -21.71 -19.59
N GLN A 58 -56.02 -22.34 -18.47
CA GLN A 58 -56.81 -23.49 -17.99
C GLN A 58 -58.24 -23.09 -17.61
N GLN A 59 -58.47 -21.89 -17.08
CA GLN A 59 -59.81 -21.39 -16.80
C GLN A 59 -60.61 -21.19 -18.09
N ILE A 60 -59.97 -20.61 -19.14
CA ILE A 60 -60.58 -20.44 -20.43
C ILE A 60 -60.91 -21.77 -21.11
N ASN A 61 -60.00 -22.74 -21.05
CA ASN A 61 -60.21 -24.08 -21.55
C ASN A 61 -61.39 -24.75 -20.86
N ARG A 62 -61.49 -24.64 -19.51
CA ARG A 62 -62.66 -25.17 -18.78
C ARG A 62 -63.94 -24.49 -19.15
N LEU A 63 -63.93 -23.16 -19.38
CA LEU A 63 -65.10 -22.45 -19.85
C LEU A 63 -65.55 -22.97 -21.25
N ALA A 64 -64.60 -23.10 -22.17
CA ALA A 64 -64.86 -23.64 -23.50
C ALA A 64 -65.44 -25.08 -23.43
N GLU A 65 -64.91 -25.94 -22.57
CA GLU A 65 -65.41 -27.29 -22.37
C GLU A 65 -66.77 -27.30 -21.71
N ASN A 66 -67.06 -26.38 -20.79
CA ASN A 66 -68.41 -26.21 -20.23
C ASN A 66 -69.41 -25.83 -21.32
N VAL A 67 -69.05 -24.88 -22.22
CA VAL A 67 -69.91 -24.51 -23.34
C VAL A 67 -70.12 -25.68 -24.29
N LYS A 68 -69.09 -26.43 -24.65
CA LYS A 68 -69.16 -27.61 -25.53
C LYS A 68 -70.01 -28.75 -24.92
N SER A 69 -69.98 -28.94 -23.63
CA SER A 69 -70.70 -30.04 -22.93
C SER A 69 -72.14 -29.69 -22.56
N SER A 70 -72.48 -28.39 -22.56
CA SER A 70 -73.79 -27.90 -22.15
C SER A 70 -74.93 -28.46 -22.99
N GLN A 71 -75.92 -28.97 -22.29
CA GLN A 71 -77.14 -29.46 -22.92
C GLN A 71 -77.96 -28.30 -23.59
N ILE A 72 -77.97 -27.11 -22.98
CA ILE A 72 -78.63 -25.88 -23.50
C ILE A 72 -78.02 -25.51 -24.84
N VAL A 73 -76.66 -25.36 -24.88
CA VAL A 73 -75.96 -25.01 -26.13
C VAL A 73 -76.16 -26.04 -27.22
N ARG A 74 -76.05 -27.35 -26.90
CA ARG A 74 -76.25 -28.45 -27.84
C ARG A 74 -77.68 -28.54 -28.33
N ALA A 75 -78.67 -28.29 -27.51
CA ALA A 75 -80.07 -28.27 -27.91
C ALA A 75 -80.39 -27.09 -28.81
N TYR A 76 -79.85 -25.93 -28.47
CA TYR A 76 -79.98 -24.71 -29.29
C TYR A 76 -79.34 -24.90 -30.68
N LEU A 77 -78.13 -25.35 -30.78
CA LEU A 77 -77.36 -25.54 -32.01
C LEU A 77 -77.94 -26.65 -32.93
N LYS A 78 -78.86 -27.50 -32.47
CA LYS A 78 -79.53 -28.52 -33.29
C LYS A 78 -80.71 -28.02 -34.00
N LYS A 79 -81.26 -26.86 -33.67
CA LYS A 79 -82.44 -26.28 -34.26
C LYS A 79 -82.06 -25.20 -35.28
N GLU A 80 -82.85 -25.08 -36.37
CA GLU A 80 -82.68 -23.98 -37.36
C GLU A 80 -83.51 -22.76 -36.97
N ILE A 81 -84.59 -22.94 -36.20
CA ILE A 81 -85.47 -21.87 -35.73
C ILE A 81 -85.53 -21.93 -34.21
N HIS A 82 -85.31 -20.80 -33.56
CA HIS A 82 -85.26 -20.68 -32.09
C HIS A 82 -86.48 -19.84 -31.63
N THR A 83 -87.01 -20.22 -30.49
CA THR A 83 -87.99 -19.46 -29.74
C THR A 83 -87.31 -18.35 -28.94
N GLN A 84 -88.05 -17.29 -28.62
CA GLN A 84 -87.50 -16.23 -27.77
C GLN A 84 -87.05 -16.75 -26.39
N GLU A 85 -87.82 -17.66 -25.83
CA GLU A 85 -87.51 -18.30 -24.53
C GLU A 85 -86.17 -19.10 -24.54
N GLU A 86 -85.98 -19.84 -25.66
CA GLU A 86 -84.72 -20.60 -25.85
C GLU A 86 -83.50 -19.67 -26.03
N THR A 87 -83.72 -18.52 -26.67
CA THR A 87 -82.64 -17.50 -26.86
C THR A 87 -82.35 -16.82 -25.52
N GLU A 88 -83.35 -16.49 -24.73
CA GLU A 88 -83.18 -15.91 -23.40
C GLU A 88 -82.47 -16.91 -22.45
N GLU A 89 -82.87 -18.18 -22.43
CA GLU A 89 -82.20 -19.23 -21.64
C GLU A 89 -80.74 -19.38 -22.01
N LEU A 90 -80.38 -19.37 -23.29
CA LEU A 90 -78.96 -19.40 -23.75
C LEU A 90 -78.24 -18.16 -23.29
N ASN A 91 -78.84 -16.98 -23.44
CA ASN A 91 -78.20 -15.71 -23.08
C ASN A 91 -77.93 -15.65 -21.58
N ASP A 92 -78.88 -15.95 -20.71
CA ASP A 92 -78.71 -15.96 -19.23
C ASP A 92 -77.66 -16.94 -18.82
N TRP A 93 -77.59 -18.14 -19.42
CA TRP A 93 -76.61 -19.16 -19.09
C TRP A 93 -75.19 -18.73 -19.52
N MET A 94 -75.03 -18.17 -20.72
CA MET A 94 -73.75 -17.71 -21.23
C MET A 94 -73.23 -16.49 -20.48
N GLU A 95 -74.12 -15.55 -20.11
CA GLU A 95 -73.77 -14.41 -19.26
C GLU A 95 -73.27 -14.82 -17.88
N GLY A 96 -73.91 -15.83 -17.31
CA GLY A 96 -73.48 -16.44 -16.03
C GLY A 96 -72.05 -17.02 -16.10
N LEU A 97 -71.65 -17.59 -17.23
CA LEU A 97 -70.33 -18.11 -17.45
C LEU A 97 -69.27 -16.98 -17.61
N LEU A 98 -69.60 -15.93 -18.32
CA LEU A 98 -68.72 -14.81 -18.55
C LEU A 98 -68.30 -14.09 -17.23
N ASN A 99 -69.27 -13.96 -16.33
CA ASN A 99 -69.03 -13.36 -15.01
C ASN A 99 -67.97 -14.11 -14.19
N LEU A 100 -67.56 -15.35 -14.56
CA LEU A 100 -66.52 -16.12 -13.92
C LEU A 100 -65.10 -15.71 -14.36
N ILE A 101 -64.95 -15.01 -15.50
CA ILE A 101 -63.67 -14.63 -16.09
C ILE A 101 -63.59 -13.12 -16.36
N SER A 102 -62.98 -12.39 -15.46
CA SER A 102 -62.91 -10.92 -15.56
C SER A 102 -62.09 -10.38 -16.76
N SER A 103 -61.28 -11.22 -17.40
CA SER A 103 -60.47 -10.86 -18.56
C SER A 103 -61.18 -11.07 -19.91
N CYS A 104 -62.36 -11.67 -19.92
CA CYS A 104 -63.14 -11.94 -21.13
C CYS A 104 -63.84 -10.64 -21.58
N SER A 105 -63.58 -10.22 -22.81
CA SER A 105 -64.27 -9.08 -23.45
C SER A 105 -65.54 -9.49 -24.14
N ASP A 106 -65.50 -10.62 -24.83
CA ASP A 106 -66.68 -11.17 -25.52
C ASP A 106 -66.60 -12.69 -25.61
N LEU A 107 -67.73 -13.32 -25.64
CA LEU A 107 -67.90 -14.73 -25.94
C LEU A 107 -68.88 -14.86 -27.12
N ILE A 108 -68.41 -15.44 -28.18
CA ILE A 108 -69.13 -15.45 -29.48
C ILE A 108 -69.33 -16.91 -29.91
N LEU A 109 -70.59 -17.24 -30.22
CA LEU A 109 -70.91 -18.49 -30.89
C LEU A 109 -71.37 -18.12 -32.31
N MET A 110 -70.66 -18.62 -33.34
CA MET A 110 -70.98 -18.32 -34.75
C MET A 110 -70.83 -19.56 -35.63
N ASN A 111 -71.65 -19.61 -36.67
CA ASN A 111 -71.56 -20.64 -37.69
C ASN A 111 -70.51 -20.33 -38.75
N GLU A 112 -70.21 -21.28 -39.60
CA GLU A 112 -69.25 -21.16 -40.73
C GLU A 112 -69.61 -20.04 -41.70
N ASP A 113 -70.94 -19.77 -41.91
CA ASP A 113 -71.44 -18.72 -42.76
C ASP A 113 -71.35 -17.30 -42.16
N GLY A 114 -70.96 -17.18 -40.84
CA GLY A 114 -70.87 -15.95 -40.10
C GLY A 114 -72.11 -15.56 -39.33
N THR A 115 -73.11 -16.45 -39.29
CA THR A 115 -74.29 -16.26 -38.46
C THR A 115 -73.91 -16.33 -37.01
N VAL A 116 -74.15 -15.28 -36.21
CA VAL A 116 -73.86 -15.19 -34.79
C VAL A 116 -75.09 -15.74 -34.01
N TYR A 117 -74.89 -16.81 -33.30
CA TYR A 117 -75.89 -17.36 -32.39
C TYR A 117 -75.95 -16.66 -31.04
N TYR A 118 -74.81 -16.25 -30.59
CA TYR A 118 -74.62 -15.54 -29.32
C TYR A 118 -73.41 -14.63 -29.40
N SER A 119 -73.52 -13.43 -28.85
CA SER A 119 -72.44 -12.55 -28.53
C SER A 119 -72.83 -11.77 -27.28
N TYR A 120 -71.90 -11.74 -26.28
CA TYR A 120 -72.09 -10.95 -25.05
C TYR A 120 -72.24 -9.44 -25.37
N SER A 121 -71.38 -8.96 -26.25
CA SER A 121 -71.44 -7.54 -26.69
C SER A 121 -72.65 -7.16 -27.53
N GLY A 122 -73.51 -8.12 -27.83
CA GLY A 122 -74.65 -7.91 -28.71
C GLY A 122 -74.24 -7.63 -30.14
N CYS A 123 -73.27 -8.32 -30.66
CA CYS A 123 -72.73 -8.18 -32.00
C CYS A 123 -73.76 -8.47 -33.08
N GLN A 124 -73.97 -7.50 -34.00
CA GLN A 124 -74.87 -7.63 -35.15
C GLN A 124 -74.09 -7.76 -36.47
N ALA A 125 -72.82 -7.38 -36.52
CA ALA A 125 -71.97 -7.46 -37.70
C ALA A 125 -70.56 -7.94 -37.31
N VAL A 126 -70.12 -9.05 -37.89
CA VAL A 126 -68.79 -9.60 -37.70
C VAL A 126 -67.80 -8.96 -38.68
N ASN A 127 -66.60 -8.64 -38.21
CA ASN A 127 -65.52 -8.19 -39.07
C ASN A 127 -65.10 -9.33 -40.01
N ASP A 128 -65.43 -9.22 -41.31
CA ASP A 128 -65.20 -10.27 -42.30
C ASP A 128 -63.73 -10.70 -42.40
N LYS A 129 -62.79 -9.75 -42.29
CA LYS A 129 -61.35 -10.07 -42.32
C LYS A 129 -60.92 -10.87 -41.09
N ARG A 130 -61.38 -10.45 -39.93
CA ARG A 130 -61.04 -11.13 -38.67
C ARG A 130 -61.71 -12.49 -38.57
N ARG A 131 -62.95 -12.61 -39.09
CA ARG A 131 -63.66 -13.87 -39.19
C ARG A 131 -62.87 -14.91 -40.02
N MET A 132 -62.34 -14.50 -41.16
CA MET A 132 -61.53 -15.36 -42.02
C MET A 132 -60.32 -15.86 -41.33
N GLU A 133 -59.58 -14.96 -40.64
CA GLU A 133 -58.44 -15.34 -39.84
C GLU A 133 -58.79 -16.36 -38.73
N VAL A 134 -59.88 -16.18 -38.01
CA VAL A 134 -60.38 -17.07 -36.98
C VAL A 134 -60.74 -18.43 -37.58
N TYR A 135 -61.36 -18.42 -38.79
CA TYR A 135 -61.73 -19.63 -39.50
C TYR A 135 -60.55 -20.43 -39.99
N GLU A 136 -59.57 -19.80 -40.57
CA GLU A 136 -58.30 -20.45 -41.01
C GLU A 136 -57.57 -21.07 -39.82
N ASN A 137 -57.51 -20.39 -38.71
CA ASN A 137 -56.90 -20.87 -37.47
C ASN A 137 -57.69 -22.07 -36.87
N ALA A 138 -59.05 -22.02 -36.89
CA ALA A 138 -59.87 -23.13 -36.45
C ALA A 138 -59.79 -24.37 -37.36
N ALA A 139 -59.69 -24.14 -38.66
CA ALA A 139 -59.59 -25.21 -39.66
C ALA A 139 -58.21 -25.92 -39.60
N SER A 140 -57.12 -25.16 -39.33
CA SER A 140 -55.78 -25.73 -39.25
C SER A 140 -55.53 -26.57 -37.97
N ASN A 141 -56.33 -26.38 -36.93
CA ASN A 141 -56.16 -27.00 -35.62
C ASN A 141 -57.33 -27.93 -35.17
N LEU A 142 -57.87 -28.68 -36.10
CA LEU A 142 -58.98 -29.65 -35.86
C LEU A 142 -58.64 -30.80 -34.87
N VAL A 143 -57.45 -30.81 -34.29
CA VAL A 143 -57.00 -31.87 -33.39
C VAL A 143 -56.52 -31.22 -32.08
N GLY A 144 -57.47 -30.73 -31.23
CA GLY A 144 -57.11 -30.18 -29.92
C GLY A 144 -58.26 -29.43 -29.23
N ASP A 145 -58.04 -29.02 -27.98
CA ASP A 145 -59.04 -28.36 -27.12
C ASP A 145 -59.33 -26.89 -27.58
N GLY A 146 -58.48 -26.33 -28.43
CA GLY A 146 -58.58 -24.98 -28.99
C GLY A 146 -57.26 -24.36 -29.35
N THR A 147 -57.24 -23.22 -30.01
CA THR A 147 -56.03 -22.48 -30.42
C THR A 147 -56.15 -20.99 -30.12
N TRP A 148 -55.03 -20.33 -29.98
CA TRP A 148 -54.94 -18.89 -29.77
C TRP A 148 -54.60 -18.16 -31.06
N THR A 149 -55.27 -17.01 -31.30
CA THR A 149 -54.97 -16.14 -32.44
C THR A 149 -53.90 -15.15 -32.07
N GLU A 150 -53.35 -14.54 -33.11
CA GLU A 150 -52.54 -13.34 -32.94
C GLU A 150 -53.43 -12.18 -32.44
N LYS A 151 -52.78 -11.15 -31.85
CA LYS A 151 -53.40 -9.90 -31.44
C LYS A 151 -54.05 -9.22 -32.66
N GLY A 152 -55.33 -8.89 -32.57
CA GLY A 152 -56.03 -8.27 -33.65
C GLY A 152 -57.31 -7.56 -33.18
N SER A 153 -58.05 -7.00 -34.11
CA SER A 153 -59.34 -6.35 -33.84
C SER A 153 -60.39 -7.37 -33.41
N SER A 154 -61.30 -6.98 -32.51
CA SER A 154 -62.47 -7.78 -32.17
C SER A 154 -63.27 -8.29 -33.36
N LEU A 155 -63.88 -9.44 -33.26
CA LEU A 155 -64.84 -9.98 -34.23
C LEU A 155 -66.08 -9.06 -34.36
N CYS A 156 -66.41 -8.37 -33.30
CA CYS A 156 -67.49 -7.41 -33.23
C CYS A 156 -66.99 -5.98 -33.40
N GLN A 157 -67.39 -5.29 -34.42
CA GLN A 157 -66.91 -3.94 -34.78
C GLN A 157 -67.29 -2.82 -33.79
N LYS A 158 -68.11 -3.10 -32.78
CA LYS A 158 -68.60 -2.04 -31.88
C LYS A 158 -67.54 -1.34 -31.05
N ASN A 159 -66.43 -2.00 -30.76
CA ASN A 159 -65.30 -1.39 -30.04
C ASN A 159 -64.02 -1.72 -30.83
N ALA A 160 -63.26 -0.73 -31.25
CA ALA A 160 -61.99 -0.90 -31.97
C ALA A 160 -60.87 -1.41 -31.00
N GLU A 161 -61.23 -2.21 -30.00
CA GLU A 161 -60.31 -2.76 -29.06
C GLU A 161 -59.52 -3.90 -29.69
N GLU A 162 -58.24 -3.90 -29.43
CA GLU A 162 -57.36 -5.00 -29.78
C GLU A 162 -57.57 -6.15 -28.78
N VAL A 163 -57.81 -7.36 -29.29
CA VAL A 163 -58.11 -8.56 -28.50
C VAL A 163 -57.22 -9.73 -28.92
N VAL A 164 -57.11 -10.69 -28.06
CA VAL A 164 -56.60 -12.03 -28.37
C VAL A 164 -57.72 -13.03 -28.22
N THR A 165 -57.88 -13.84 -29.24
CA THR A 165 -59.04 -14.74 -29.30
C THR A 165 -58.61 -16.19 -29.11
N PHE A 166 -59.26 -16.86 -28.15
CA PHE A 166 -59.20 -18.31 -28.04
C PHE A 166 -60.35 -18.91 -28.88
N ILE A 167 -59.98 -19.81 -29.78
CA ILE A 167 -60.89 -20.43 -30.70
C ILE A 167 -61.03 -21.92 -30.40
N SER A 168 -62.30 -22.38 -30.32
CA SER A 168 -62.60 -23.78 -30.20
C SER A 168 -63.79 -24.17 -31.06
N SER A 169 -63.89 -25.39 -31.54
CA SER A 169 -64.99 -25.82 -32.42
C SER A 169 -65.97 -26.71 -31.64
N ILE A 170 -67.25 -26.51 -31.92
CA ILE A 170 -68.33 -27.31 -31.41
C ILE A 170 -69.16 -27.80 -32.69
N ASN A 171 -68.83 -28.98 -33.19
CA ASN A 171 -69.29 -29.50 -34.47
C ASN A 171 -68.93 -28.54 -35.60
N LYS A 172 -69.98 -27.89 -36.24
CA LYS A 172 -69.78 -26.88 -37.28
C LYS A 172 -69.83 -25.44 -36.78
N VAL A 173 -69.93 -25.22 -35.49
CA VAL A 173 -70.00 -23.91 -34.85
C VAL A 173 -68.70 -23.59 -34.22
N ILE A 174 -68.25 -22.36 -34.32
CA ILE A 174 -67.04 -21.83 -33.69
C ILE A 174 -67.44 -21.14 -32.40
N LEU A 175 -66.73 -21.51 -31.33
CA LEU A 175 -66.73 -20.79 -30.08
C LEU A 175 -65.45 -19.89 -30.09
N ALA A 176 -65.66 -18.58 -30.09
CA ALA A 176 -64.55 -17.59 -29.95
C ALA A 176 -64.71 -16.91 -28.60
N ILE A 177 -63.62 -16.90 -27.82
CA ILE A 177 -63.51 -16.22 -26.53
C ILE A 177 -62.49 -15.10 -26.71
N GLU A 178 -62.96 -13.87 -26.70
CA GLU A 178 -62.13 -12.70 -26.84
C GLU A 178 -61.68 -12.19 -25.50
N LEU A 179 -60.35 -11.96 -25.35
CA LEU A 179 -59.74 -11.48 -24.15
C LEU A 179 -59.07 -10.14 -24.38
N ASN A 180 -59.19 -9.23 -23.41
CA ASN A 180 -58.47 -7.97 -23.43
C ASN A 180 -57.02 -8.22 -22.96
N PRO A 181 -56.01 -7.96 -23.82
CA PRO A 181 -54.62 -8.16 -23.48
C PRO A 181 -54.13 -7.32 -22.28
N GLU A 182 -54.73 -6.13 -22.05
CA GLU A 182 -54.36 -5.25 -20.96
C GLU A 182 -54.70 -5.84 -19.58
N THR A 183 -55.79 -6.64 -19.48
CA THR A 183 -56.14 -7.34 -18.23
C THR A 183 -55.12 -8.40 -17.85
N PHE A 184 -54.45 -9.03 -18.82
CA PHE A 184 -53.31 -9.88 -18.59
C PHE A 184 -52.12 -9.07 -18.04
N GLY A 185 -51.92 -7.85 -18.54
CA GLY A 185 -50.89 -6.92 -18.07
C GLY A 185 -51.09 -6.54 -16.60
N LEU A 186 -52.32 -6.29 -16.18
CA LEU A 186 -52.65 -5.96 -14.78
C LEU A 186 -52.27 -7.09 -13.82
N LEU A 187 -52.43 -8.37 -14.23
CA LEU A 187 -52.00 -9.52 -13.47
C LEU A 187 -50.48 -9.60 -13.32
N MET A 188 -49.75 -9.13 -14.31
CA MET A 188 -48.27 -9.06 -14.27
C MET A 188 -47.76 -7.88 -13.44
N LEU A 189 -48.49 -6.75 -13.43
CA LEU A 189 -48.13 -5.50 -12.80
C LEU A 189 -48.09 -5.62 -11.24
N ASN A 190 -49.07 -6.30 -10.68
CA ASN A 190 -49.30 -6.19 -9.24
C ASN A 190 -48.48 -7.13 -8.35
N ASN A 191 -47.86 -8.17 -8.91
CA ASN A 191 -47.28 -9.21 -8.08
C ASN A 191 -45.80 -9.56 -8.29
N TYR A 192 -45.10 -9.09 -9.35
CA TYR A 192 -43.83 -9.71 -9.73
C TYR A 192 -42.69 -8.80 -10.16
N SER A 193 -42.83 -7.45 -10.13
CA SER A 193 -41.69 -6.60 -10.43
C SER A 193 -40.72 -6.53 -9.22
N THR A 194 -39.66 -7.28 -9.30
CA THR A 194 -38.60 -7.30 -8.27
C THR A 194 -37.65 -6.10 -8.39
N PHE A 195 -37.64 -5.46 -9.56
CA PHE A 195 -36.76 -4.31 -9.85
C PHE A 195 -37.59 -3.06 -10.22
N GLN A 196 -37.18 -1.89 -9.73
CA GLN A 196 -37.83 -0.61 -10.03
C GLN A 196 -37.91 -0.32 -11.52
N ASN A 197 -36.94 -0.82 -12.34
CA ASN A 197 -36.84 -0.58 -13.79
C ASN A 197 -36.93 -1.87 -14.63
N GLN A 198 -37.59 -2.90 -14.13
CA GLN A 198 -37.85 -4.12 -14.88
C GLN A 198 -38.97 -3.88 -15.90
N TYR A 199 -38.69 -4.21 -17.15
CA TYR A 199 -39.68 -4.25 -18.22
C TYR A 199 -40.07 -5.70 -18.49
N THR A 200 -41.38 -5.98 -18.45
CA THR A 200 -41.89 -7.31 -18.73
C THR A 200 -42.90 -7.19 -19.87
N TYR A 201 -42.72 -8.01 -20.88
CA TYR A 201 -43.55 -8.06 -22.06
C TYR A 201 -44.11 -9.47 -22.25
N LEU A 202 -45.37 -9.55 -22.59
CA LEU A 202 -45.99 -10.73 -23.17
C LEU A 202 -46.17 -10.51 -24.67
N VAL A 203 -45.70 -11.43 -25.49
CA VAL A 203 -45.66 -11.32 -26.94
C VAL A 203 -46.38 -12.54 -27.53
N ASP A 204 -47.17 -12.33 -28.58
CA ASP A 204 -47.80 -13.43 -29.29
C ASP A 204 -46.85 -14.18 -30.23
N CYS A 205 -47.37 -15.22 -30.92
CA CYS A 205 -46.57 -16.03 -31.84
C CYS A 205 -46.12 -15.26 -33.10
N ALA A 206 -46.73 -14.12 -33.45
CA ALA A 206 -46.33 -13.26 -34.52
C ALA A 206 -45.31 -12.17 -34.10
N GLY A 207 -45.03 -12.06 -32.81
CA GLY A 207 -44.12 -11.04 -32.27
C GLY A 207 -44.82 -9.74 -31.87
N ASN A 208 -46.14 -9.68 -31.81
CA ASN A 208 -46.87 -8.49 -31.37
C ASN A 208 -46.91 -8.47 -29.84
N VAL A 209 -46.69 -7.29 -29.26
CA VAL A 209 -46.77 -7.11 -27.81
C VAL A 209 -48.24 -7.17 -27.39
N LEU A 210 -48.59 -8.16 -26.60
CA LEU A 210 -49.92 -8.32 -26.03
C LEU A 210 -50.14 -7.34 -24.88
N CYS A 211 -49.23 -7.33 -23.96
CA CYS A 211 -49.25 -6.42 -22.82
C CYS A 211 -47.83 -6.16 -22.25
N SER A 212 -47.72 -5.12 -21.50
CA SER A 212 -46.46 -4.71 -20.86
C SER A 212 -46.75 -4.11 -19.49
N ASN A 213 -45.76 -4.26 -18.58
CA ASN A 213 -45.84 -3.65 -17.25
C ASN A 213 -45.55 -2.12 -17.27
N LYS A 214 -45.09 -1.54 -18.36
CA LYS A 214 -44.82 -0.10 -18.53
C LYS A 214 -45.34 0.41 -19.86
N THR A 215 -45.93 1.61 -19.88
CA THR A 215 -46.56 2.23 -21.03
C THR A 215 -45.61 2.74 -22.11
N ASN A 216 -44.33 2.97 -21.82
CA ASN A 216 -43.34 3.46 -22.79
C ASN A 216 -42.58 2.30 -23.45
N ILE A 217 -43.16 1.74 -24.48
CA ILE A 217 -42.66 0.56 -25.21
C ILE A 217 -41.93 0.94 -26.52
N TYR A 218 -41.83 2.22 -26.85
CA TYR A 218 -41.28 2.66 -28.14
C TYR A 218 -39.83 2.15 -28.33
N GLY A 219 -39.64 1.30 -29.35
CA GLY A 219 -38.37 0.72 -29.76
C GLY A 219 -38.05 -0.66 -29.21
N TRP A 220 -38.75 -1.18 -28.21
CA TRP A 220 -38.46 -2.50 -27.61
C TRP A 220 -38.96 -3.69 -28.45
N GLY A 221 -39.99 -3.47 -29.31
CA GLY A 221 -40.48 -4.53 -30.20
C GLY A 221 -39.40 -5.06 -31.15
N ASP A 222 -38.57 -4.17 -31.72
CA ASP A 222 -37.48 -4.56 -32.62
C ASP A 222 -36.36 -5.30 -31.86
N VAL A 223 -36.17 -5.03 -30.58
CA VAL A 223 -35.16 -5.67 -29.77
C VAL A 223 -35.58 -7.07 -29.34
N VAL A 224 -36.86 -7.22 -28.99
CA VAL A 224 -37.50 -8.49 -28.67
C VAL A 224 -37.48 -9.43 -29.87
N THR A 225 -37.81 -8.94 -31.07
CA THR A 225 -37.74 -9.72 -32.30
C THR A 225 -36.32 -10.14 -32.67
N LYS A 226 -35.31 -9.29 -32.47
CA LYS A 226 -33.89 -9.68 -32.64
C LYS A 226 -33.43 -10.73 -31.64
N GLY A 227 -33.99 -10.77 -30.44
CA GLY A 227 -33.74 -11.82 -29.45
C GLY A 227 -34.33 -13.17 -29.86
N MET A 228 -35.49 -13.16 -30.56
CA MET A 228 -36.12 -14.38 -31.10
C MET A 228 -35.24 -15.10 -32.12
N GLU A 229 -34.50 -14.35 -32.98
CA GLU A 229 -33.62 -14.91 -34.00
C GLU A 229 -32.47 -15.75 -33.37
N LYS A 230 -32.07 -15.47 -32.15
CA LYS A 230 -30.95 -16.19 -31.49
C LYS A 230 -31.33 -17.48 -30.79
N GLY A 231 -32.62 -17.79 -30.58
CA GLY A 231 -33.09 -19.05 -29.96
C GLY A 231 -32.63 -19.24 -28.51
N VAL A 232 -32.05 -18.24 -27.87
CA VAL A 232 -31.41 -18.33 -26.57
C VAL A 232 -32.36 -17.82 -25.49
N ARG A 233 -32.40 -18.53 -24.35
CA ARG A 233 -33.23 -18.10 -23.21
C ARG A 233 -32.76 -16.82 -22.52
N ARG A 234 -31.47 -16.45 -22.70
CA ARG A 234 -30.85 -15.31 -22.05
C ARG A 234 -29.91 -14.63 -23.04
N TYR A 235 -29.93 -13.30 -23.09
CA TYR A 235 -29.02 -12.53 -23.93
C TYR A 235 -28.84 -11.12 -23.42
N GLU A 236 -27.68 -10.54 -23.75
CA GLU A 236 -27.36 -9.13 -23.51
C GLU A 236 -27.50 -8.37 -24.86
N PHE A 237 -27.94 -7.14 -24.78
CA PHE A 237 -28.01 -6.24 -25.91
C PHE A 237 -27.80 -4.80 -25.50
N ASN A 238 -27.30 -3.98 -26.42
CA ASN A 238 -27.15 -2.54 -26.22
C ASN A 238 -28.28 -1.80 -26.92
N TRP A 239 -28.92 -0.90 -26.21
CA TRP A 239 -29.96 -0.03 -26.72
C TRP A 239 -29.83 1.36 -26.10
N ASP A 240 -29.89 2.42 -26.91
CA ASP A 240 -29.70 3.81 -26.49
C ASP A 240 -28.46 4.03 -25.62
N ASN A 241 -27.33 3.42 -26.03
CA ASN A 241 -26.04 3.49 -25.34
C ASN A 241 -26.03 2.93 -23.93
N LYS A 242 -27.03 2.09 -23.59
CA LYS A 242 -27.11 1.36 -22.34
C LYS A 242 -27.15 -0.13 -22.60
N ASP A 243 -26.51 -0.89 -21.74
CA ASP A 243 -26.51 -2.33 -21.80
C ASP A 243 -27.72 -2.86 -21.03
N TYR A 244 -28.41 -3.80 -21.63
CA TYR A 244 -29.59 -4.46 -21.07
C TYR A 244 -29.40 -5.96 -21.08
N PHE A 245 -29.97 -6.60 -20.08
CA PHE A 245 -30.06 -8.04 -19.96
C PHE A 245 -31.48 -8.48 -20.13
N ALA A 246 -31.74 -9.48 -20.98
CA ALA A 246 -33.06 -10.02 -21.25
C ALA A 246 -33.11 -11.51 -20.96
N CYS A 247 -34.22 -11.93 -20.34
CA CYS A 247 -34.62 -13.33 -20.20
C CYS A 247 -35.91 -13.56 -20.99
N ARG A 248 -36.03 -14.73 -21.63
CA ARG A 248 -37.15 -15.16 -22.44
C ARG A 248 -37.67 -16.52 -21.97
N GLN A 249 -39.01 -16.67 -21.95
CA GLN A 249 -39.69 -17.93 -21.67
C GLN A 249 -40.80 -18.13 -22.67
N TYR A 250 -40.82 -19.29 -23.32
CA TYR A 250 -41.88 -19.72 -24.23
C TYR A 250 -42.95 -20.48 -23.45
N ASN A 251 -44.21 -20.15 -23.66
CA ASN A 251 -45.35 -20.86 -23.10
C ASN A 251 -45.92 -21.84 -24.14
N GLY A 252 -45.85 -23.14 -23.81
CA GLY A 252 -46.25 -24.22 -24.71
C GLY A 252 -47.76 -24.35 -24.92
N LEU A 253 -48.60 -23.74 -24.06
CA LEU A 253 -50.08 -23.82 -24.18
C LEU A 253 -50.65 -22.76 -25.11
N THR A 254 -50.02 -21.58 -25.13
CA THR A 254 -50.49 -20.42 -25.90
C THR A 254 -49.67 -20.14 -27.14
N GLY A 255 -48.43 -20.60 -27.19
CA GLY A 255 -47.47 -20.16 -28.18
C GLY A 255 -46.90 -18.78 -27.89
N TRP A 256 -47.22 -18.15 -26.76
CA TRP A 256 -46.76 -16.83 -26.37
C TRP A 256 -45.40 -16.84 -25.76
N GLU A 257 -44.72 -15.72 -25.77
CA GLU A 257 -43.42 -15.55 -25.15
C GLU A 257 -43.44 -14.42 -24.10
N THR A 258 -42.91 -14.71 -22.95
CA THR A 258 -42.68 -13.72 -21.90
C THR A 258 -41.22 -13.27 -21.89
N TYR A 259 -41.02 -11.96 -21.99
CA TYR A 259 -39.72 -11.34 -21.90
C TYR A 259 -39.62 -10.51 -20.63
N SER A 260 -38.50 -10.60 -19.97
CA SER A 260 -38.12 -9.72 -18.88
C SER A 260 -36.81 -9.05 -19.20
N VAL A 261 -36.75 -7.73 -19.10
CA VAL A 261 -35.61 -6.91 -19.52
C VAL A 261 -35.26 -5.95 -18.40
N VAL A 262 -33.99 -5.85 -18.06
CA VAL A 262 -33.51 -4.94 -17.02
C VAL A 262 -32.21 -4.29 -17.51
N SER A 263 -32.00 -3.02 -17.17
CA SER A 263 -30.71 -2.35 -17.43
C SER A 263 -29.63 -2.94 -16.58
N THR A 264 -28.46 -3.19 -17.18
CA THR A 264 -27.30 -3.68 -16.42
C THR A 264 -26.84 -2.69 -15.36
N ASP A 265 -27.09 -1.40 -15.56
CA ASP A 265 -26.79 -0.36 -14.56
C ASP A 265 -27.60 -0.56 -13.26
N ASP A 266 -28.81 -1.11 -13.37
CA ASP A 266 -29.67 -1.40 -12.22
C ASP A 266 -29.26 -2.67 -11.46
N PHE A 267 -28.43 -3.52 -12.06
CA PHE A 267 -27.86 -4.68 -11.38
C PHE A 267 -26.75 -4.30 -10.38
N PHE A 268 -26.06 -3.17 -10.62
CA PHE A 268 -24.79 -2.88 -9.94
C PHE A 268 -24.77 -1.73 -8.92
N PRO A 269 -25.89 -1.18 -8.38
CA PRO A 269 -25.78 -0.18 -7.31
C PRO A 269 -25.10 -0.75 -6.06
N GLN A 270 -25.32 -2.05 -5.78
CA GLN A 270 -24.64 -2.76 -4.70
C GLN A 270 -23.17 -3.04 -5.02
N ALA A 271 -22.84 -3.38 -6.27
CA ALA A 271 -21.47 -3.59 -6.72
C ALA A 271 -20.65 -2.29 -6.70
N LYS A 272 -21.27 -1.13 -6.96
CA LYS A 272 -20.62 0.17 -6.82
C LYS A 272 -20.24 0.47 -5.37
N ARG A 273 -21.15 0.24 -4.43
CA ARG A 273 -20.85 0.36 -2.97
C ARG A 273 -19.75 -0.61 -2.53
N LEU A 274 -19.80 -1.84 -3.03
CA LEU A 274 -18.77 -2.84 -2.75
C LEU A 274 -17.40 -2.42 -3.29
N ARG A 275 -17.35 -1.88 -4.53
CA ARG A 275 -16.12 -1.33 -5.10
C ARG A 275 -15.55 -0.18 -4.26
N GLU A 276 -16.39 0.74 -3.82
CA GLU A 276 -16.00 1.85 -2.95
C GLU A 276 -15.47 1.34 -1.59
N ALA A 277 -16.12 0.35 -1.00
CA ALA A 277 -15.67 -0.29 0.23
C ALA A 277 -14.32 -1.01 0.04
N ILE A 278 -14.13 -1.77 -1.04
CA ILE A 278 -12.87 -2.43 -1.37
C ILE A 278 -11.76 -1.39 -1.59
N MET A 279 -12.03 -0.31 -2.33
CA MET A 279 -11.06 0.77 -2.52
C MET A 279 -10.67 1.43 -1.19
N GLY A 280 -11.64 1.68 -0.31
CA GLY A 280 -11.40 2.19 1.03
C GLY A 280 -10.52 1.26 1.87
N LEU A 281 -10.75 -0.04 1.79
CA LEU A 281 -9.99 -1.06 2.52
C LEU A 281 -8.55 -1.19 1.99
N VAL A 282 -8.36 -1.11 0.67
CA VAL A 282 -7.03 -1.07 0.03
C VAL A 282 -6.26 0.19 0.46
N LEU A 283 -6.92 1.35 0.49
CA LEU A 283 -6.32 2.60 0.95
C LEU A 283 -5.89 2.52 2.42
N LEU A 284 -6.75 1.95 3.28
CA LEU A 284 -6.45 1.73 4.69
C LEU A 284 -5.25 0.78 4.87
N ALA A 285 -5.19 -0.30 4.08
CA ALA A 285 -4.07 -1.24 4.09
C ALA A 285 -2.76 -0.57 3.65
N MET A 286 -2.79 0.32 2.64
CA MET A 286 -1.63 1.11 2.23
C MET A 286 -1.14 2.05 3.34
N LEU A 287 -2.05 2.73 4.03
CA LEU A 287 -1.70 3.58 5.17
C LEU A 287 -1.06 2.77 6.30
N ALA A 288 -1.67 1.63 6.65
CA ALA A 288 -1.13 0.73 7.68
C ALA A 288 0.26 0.19 7.29
N ALA A 289 0.46 -0.20 6.02
CA ALA A 289 1.76 -0.61 5.51
C ALA A 289 2.79 0.53 5.57
N GLY A 290 2.40 1.76 5.24
CA GLY A 290 3.25 2.95 5.36
C GLY A 290 3.73 3.19 6.80
N VAL A 291 2.82 3.09 7.77
CA VAL A 291 3.15 3.18 9.20
C VAL A 291 4.07 2.03 9.63
N GLY A 292 3.78 0.79 9.22
CA GLY A 292 4.63 -0.37 9.49
C GLY A 292 6.05 -0.20 8.94
N ILE A 293 6.20 0.26 7.70
CA ILE A 293 7.49 0.56 7.08
C ILE A 293 8.24 1.67 7.86
N PHE A 294 7.52 2.71 8.30
CA PHE A 294 8.11 3.78 9.10
C PHE A 294 8.67 3.25 10.42
N ILE A 295 7.91 2.41 11.14
CA ILE A 295 8.33 1.77 12.39
C ILE A 295 9.55 0.87 12.14
N LEU A 296 9.49 -0.02 11.14
CA LEU A 296 10.60 -0.90 10.77
C LEU A 296 11.86 -0.11 10.39
N SER A 297 11.71 1.01 9.67
CA SER A 297 12.82 1.88 9.33
C SER A 297 13.45 2.53 10.55
N TYR A 298 12.65 2.88 11.55
CA TYR A 298 13.13 3.50 12.78
C TYR A 298 13.85 2.49 13.67
N THR A 299 13.28 1.29 13.85
CA THR A 299 13.81 0.26 14.75
C THR A 299 15.04 -0.46 14.20
N PHE A 300 15.07 -0.78 12.89
CA PHE A 300 16.14 -1.59 12.30
C PHE A 300 17.13 -0.76 11.48
N THR A 301 16.66 0.08 10.57
CA THR A 301 17.54 0.71 9.58
C THR A 301 18.39 1.84 10.18
N ARG A 302 17.87 2.61 11.12
CA ARG A 302 18.61 3.68 11.79
C ARG A 302 19.79 3.18 12.62
N PRO A 303 19.63 2.20 13.53
CA PRO A 303 20.74 1.65 14.32
C PRO A 303 21.84 1.06 13.43
N ILE A 304 21.48 0.27 12.42
CA ILE A 304 22.46 -0.27 11.46
C ILE A 304 23.23 0.84 10.74
N GLY A 305 22.54 1.92 10.37
CA GLY A 305 23.17 3.08 9.74
C GLY A 305 24.16 3.78 10.67
N ARG A 306 23.85 3.92 11.97
CA ARG A 306 24.77 4.47 12.98
C ARG A 306 25.98 3.57 13.16
N LEU A 307 25.78 2.26 13.29
CA LEU A 307 26.84 1.28 13.41
C LEU A 307 27.81 1.33 12.22
N LYS A 308 27.26 1.37 10.97
CA LYS A 308 28.08 1.54 9.76
C LYS A 308 28.94 2.80 9.80
N ASN A 309 28.37 3.93 10.24
CA ASN A 309 29.12 5.19 10.33
C ASN A 309 30.21 5.13 11.41
N ALA A 310 29.91 4.53 12.56
CA ALA A 310 30.88 4.30 13.61
C ALA A 310 32.04 3.39 13.17
N MET A 311 31.75 2.33 12.40
CA MET A 311 32.79 1.48 11.81
C MET A 311 33.73 2.27 10.89
N LYS A 312 33.21 3.21 10.10
CA LYS A 312 34.04 4.08 9.27
C LYS A 312 34.92 5.03 10.07
N GLN A 313 34.46 5.50 11.24
CA GLN A 313 35.25 6.36 12.11
C GLN A 313 36.36 5.56 12.77
N VAL A 314 36.10 4.33 13.19
CA VAL A 314 37.13 3.41 13.66
C VAL A 314 38.17 3.10 12.57
N GLU A 315 37.73 2.89 11.32
CA GLU A 315 38.62 2.72 10.16
C GLU A 315 39.52 3.94 9.94
N ALA A 316 39.00 5.15 10.22
CA ALA A 316 39.75 6.40 10.16
C ALA A 316 40.67 6.65 11.39
N GLY A 317 40.69 5.72 12.36
CA GLY A 317 41.56 5.80 13.54
C GLY A 317 40.91 6.38 14.80
N ASP A 318 39.60 6.67 14.77
CA ASP A 318 38.88 7.13 15.96
C ASP A 318 38.38 5.92 16.78
N PHE A 319 39.14 5.59 17.82
CA PHE A 319 38.81 4.50 18.74
C PHE A 319 38.06 4.99 20.00
N GLU A 320 37.69 6.27 20.08
CA GLU A 320 36.91 6.78 21.21
C GLU A 320 35.40 6.67 21.01
N ILE A 321 34.99 6.35 19.79
CA ILE A 321 33.57 6.27 19.41
C ILE A 321 32.88 5.13 20.17
N GLN A 322 31.65 5.44 20.63
CA GLN A 322 30.75 4.49 21.26
C GLN A 322 29.34 4.66 20.64
N VAL A 323 28.71 3.57 20.24
CA VAL A 323 27.37 3.58 19.68
C VAL A 323 26.38 3.27 20.79
N GLU A 324 25.53 4.24 21.13
CA GLU A 324 24.43 4.01 22.06
C GLU A 324 23.30 3.23 21.41
N SER A 325 22.83 2.19 22.08
CA SER A 325 21.63 1.44 21.69
C SER A 325 20.80 1.10 22.91
N LYS A 326 19.49 1.38 22.79
CA LYS A 326 18.47 0.93 23.75
C LYS A 326 17.79 -0.37 23.30
N ALA A 327 18.20 -0.92 22.17
CA ALA A 327 17.64 -2.15 21.61
C ALA A 327 18.15 -3.36 22.41
N HIS A 328 17.24 -4.29 22.72
CA HIS A 328 17.51 -5.54 23.42
C HIS A 328 17.40 -6.75 22.47
N ASP A 329 17.42 -6.48 21.16
CA ASP A 329 17.36 -7.45 20.08
C ASP A 329 18.77 -7.81 19.54
N GLU A 330 18.82 -8.54 18.45
CA GLU A 330 20.06 -8.94 17.77
C GLU A 330 20.89 -7.73 17.32
N ILE A 331 20.24 -6.60 16.99
CA ILE A 331 20.92 -5.35 16.64
C ILE A 331 21.58 -4.73 17.87
N GLY A 332 20.91 -4.79 19.02
CA GLY A 332 21.47 -4.36 20.30
C GLY A 332 22.72 -5.17 20.68
N MET A 333 22.65 -6.50 20.53
CA MET A 333 23.79 -7.38 20.76
C MET A 333 24.97 -7.10 19.80
N LEU A 334 24.66 -6.84 18.54
CA LEU A 334 25.67 -6.49 17.53
C LEU A 334 26.39 -5.18 17.89
N ILE A 335 25.65 -4.16 18.34
CA ILE A 335 26.22 -2.89 18.78
C ILE A 335 27.09 -3.06 20.03
N GLN A 336 26.64 -3.86 20.99
CA GLN A 336 27.44 -4.17 22.19
C GLN A 336 28.75 -4.88 21.82
N SER A 337 28.68 -5.88 20.94
CA SER A 337 29.87 -6.60 20.45
C SER A 337 30.86 -5.68 19.72
N PHE A 338 30.33 -4.73 18.91
CA PHE A 338 31.14 -3.71 18.26
C PHE A 338 31.83 -2.81 19.28
N ASN A 339 31.10 -2.26 20.27
CA ASN A 339 31.66 -1.40 21.30
C ASN A 339 32.73 -2.13 22.10
N TYR A 340 32.50 -3.41 22.44
CA TYR A 340 33.50 -4.25 23.13
C TYR A 340 34.77 -4.44 22.27
N MET A 341 34.61 -4.72 20.99
CA MET A 341 35.74 -4.86 20.05
C MET A 341 36.55 -3.56 19.95
N VAL A 342 35.92 -2.40 19.83
CA VAL A 342 36.58 -1.09 19.77
C VAL A 342 37.35 -0.81 21.07
N SER A 343 36.73 -1.06 22.23
CA SER A 343 37.36 -0.92 23.53
C SER A 343 38.59 -1.81 23.64
N ARG A 344 38.51 -3.05 23.17
CA ARG A 344 39.66 -3.99 23.22
C ARG A 344 40.78 -3.57 22.26
N LEU A 345 40.43 -3.05 21.06
CA LEU A 345 41.43 -2.50 20.14
C LEU A 345 42.16 -1.30 20.75
N ARG A 346 41.42 -0.37 21.39
CA ARG A 346 42.00 0.78 22.09
C ARG A 346 42.99 0.34 23.17
N GLN A 347 42.58 -0.65 23.97
CA GLN A 347 43.45 -1.21 25.01
C GLN A 347 44.74 -1.82 24.43
N LEU A 348 44.65 -2.62 23.38
CA LEU A 348 45.78 -3.23 22.70
C LEU A 348 46.75 -2.19 22.12
N ILE A 349 46.20 -1.13 21.50
CA ILE A 349 46.99 -0.02 20.96
C ILE A 349 47.78 0.67 22.10
N MET A 350 47.12 0.91 23.24
CA MET A 350 47.76 1.54 24.40
C MET A 350 48.86 0.64 25.01
N GLU A 351 48.60 -0.67 25.13
CA GLU A 351 49.60 -1.64 25.59
C GLU A 351 50.81 -1.66 24.66
N VAL A 352 50.62 -1.72 23.36
CA VAL A 352 51.73 -1.67 22.36
C VAL A 352 52.48 -0.35 22.43
N TYR A 353 51.79 0.77 22.60
CA TYR A 353 52.44 2.07 22.73
C TYR A 353 53.29 2.16 24.01
N GLN A 354 52.77 1.69 25.16
CA GLN A 354 53.52 1.65 26.42
C GLN A 354 54.75 0.73 26.33
N GLN A 355 54.62 -0.45 25.72
CA GLN A 355 55.76 -1.36 25.51
C GLN A 355 56.84 -0.69 24.64
N LYS A 356 56.45 0.03 23.58
CA LYS A 356 57.40 0.71 22.72
C LYS A 356 58.11 1.87 23.42
N LEU A 357 57.40 2.61 24.30
CA LEU A 357 57.98 3.65 25.14
C LEU A 357 58.99 3.04 26.14
N ALA A 358 58.59 1.97 26.81
CA ALA A 358 59.49 1.27 27.77
C ALA A 358 60.74 0.72 27.06
N GLN A 359 60.59 0.15 25.85
CA GLN A 359 61.73 -0.29 25.06
C GLN A 359 62.64 0.87 24.70
N LYS A 360 62.09 2.01 24.24
CA LYS A 360 62.89 3.18 23.90
C LYS A 360 63.62 3.76 25.10
N ASN A 361 62.98 3.82 26.25
CA ASN A 361 63.61 4.27 27.48
C ASN A 361 64.76 3.32 27.90
N ALA A 362 64.57 2.01 27.80
CA ALA A 362 65.62 1.03 28.07
C ALA A 362 66.81 1.16 27.11
N GLU A 363 66.53 1.39 25.79
CA GLU A 363 67.60 1.65 24.82
C GLU A 363 68.40 2.93 25.16
N LEU A 364 67.70 4.03 25.54
CA LEU A 364 68.35 5.26 25.96
C LEU A 364 69.23 5.07 27.21
N THR A 365 68.70 4.37 28.24
CA THR A 365 69.48 4.07 29.46
C THR A 365 70.66 3.20 29.14
N ALA A 366 70.53 2.22 28.25
CA ALA A 366 71.64 1.39 27.81
C ALA A 366 72.75 2.19 27.07
N LEU A 367 72.35 3.10 26.23
CA LEU A 367 73.28 4.02 25.52
C LEU A 367 73.99 4.94 26.52
N GLN A 368 73.29 5.53 27.45
CA GLN A 368 73.96 6.35 28.55
C GLN A 368 74.93 5.57 29.40
N ALA A 369 74.62 4.32 29.72
CA ALA A 369 75.51 3.44 30.51
C ALA A 369 76.83 3.08 29.75
N GLN A 370 76.92 3.26 28.44
CA GLN A 370 78.14 3.06 27.66
C GLN A 370 79.25 4.10 28.02
N ILE A 371 78.82 5.29 28.51
CA ILE A 371 79.75 6.26 29.03
C ILE A 371 80.09 5.83 30.47
N ASN A 372 81.31 5.39 30.71
CA ASN A 372 81.76 5.03 32.06
C ASN A 372 82.16 6.28 32.84
N PRO A 373 81.30 6.87 33.68
CA PRO A 373 81.67 8.12 34.42
C PRO A 373 82.78 7.95 35.33
N HIS A 374 82.89 6.79 35.99
CA HIS A 374 83.95 6.50 36.92
C HIS A 374 85.31 6.45 36.24
N PHE A 375 85.39 5.89 35.03
CA PHE A 375 86.66 5.92 34.28
C PHE A 375 87.12 7.35 33.96
N LEU A 376 86.16 8.22 33.52
CA LEU A 376 86.48 9.59 33.23
C LEU A 376 86.94 10.38 34.43
N TYR A 377 86.30 10.21 35.60
CA TYR A 377 86.71 10.90 36.80
C TYR A 377 88.14 10.42 37.29
N ASN A 378 88.34 9.13 37.34
CA ASN A 378 89.64 8.59 37.75
C ASN A 378 90.76 9.02 36.84
N THR A 379 90.47 9.18 35.54
CA THR A 379 91.47 9.65 34.59
C THR A 379 91.78 11.13 34.81
N LEU A 380 90.77 11.97 35.04
CA LEU A 380 90.98 13.40 35.35
C LEU A 380 91.68 13.61 36.66
N ASP A 381 91.29 12.84 37.70
CA ASP A 381 92.00 12.86 39.01
C ASP A 381 93.49 12.46 38.90
N SER A 382 93.81 11.44 38.11
CA SER A 382 95.17 11.04 37.86
C SER A 382 95.98 12.13 37.14
N ILE A 383 95.35 12.79 36.18
CA ILE A 383 95.98 13.93 35.48
C ILE A 383 96.17 15.09 36.44
N ASN A 384 95.24 15.36 37.33
CA ASN A 384 95.30 16.42 38.31
C ASN A 384 96.48 16.21 39.24
N TRP A 385 96.65 14.99 39.81
CA TRP A 385 97.78 14.65 40.66
C TRP A 385 99.15 14.85 39.96
N MET A 386 99.28 14.48 38.69
CA MET A 386 100.47 14.68 37.89
C MET A 386 100.79 16.19 37.66
N LEU A 387 99.76 17.00 37.54
CA LEU A 387 99.90 18.46 37.36
C LEU A 387 100.38 19.12 38.69
N ILE A 388 99.77 18.72 39.82
CA ILE A 388 100.17 19.20 41.16
C ILE A 388 101.65 18.85 41.46
N GLU A 389 102.06 17.63 41.13
CA GLU A 389 103.45 17.21 41.31
C GLU A 389 104.48 18.05 40.55
N LYS A 390 104.01 18.55 39.37
CA LYS A 390 104.84 19.39 38.54
C LYS A 390 104.74 20.91 38.83
N GLY A 391 103.85 21.27 39.79
CA GLY A 391 103.66 22.65 40.21
C GLY A 391 102.83 23.48 39.24
N GLU A 392 102.09 22.83 38.28
CA GLU A 392 101.24 23.43 37.25
C GLU A 392 99.84 23.70 37.78
N TRP A 393 99.68 24.58 38.73
CA TRP A 393 98.49 24.84 39.50
C TRP A 393 97.30 25.38 38.60
N GLU A 394 97.63 26.26 37.67
CA GLU A 394 96.60 26.82 36.79
C GLU A 394 95.95 25.77 35.88
N ILE A 395 96.70 24.78 35.39
CA ILE A 395 96.16 23.71 34.54
C ILE A 395 95.46 22.71 35.45
N SER A 396 95.90 22.47 36.66
CA SER A 396 95.25 21.66 37.69
C SER A 396 93.82 22.16 37.96
N ASP A 397 93.62 23.45 38.18
CA ASP A 397 92.30 24.07 38.37
C ASP A 397 91.34 23.85 37.15
N VAL A 398 91.86 23.87 35.97
CA VAL A 398 91.05 23.58 34.74
C VAL A 398 90.65 22.11 34.73
N VAL A 399 91.50 21.17 35.07
CA VAL A 399 91.17 19.74 35.07
C VAL A 399 90.22 19.41 36.22
N VAL A 400 90.31 20.01 37.36
CA VAL A 400 89.34 19.85 38.48
C VAL A 400 88.00 20.41 38.04
N SER A 401 87.98 21.60 37.48
CA SER A 401 86.75 22.23 36.93
C SER A 401 86.11 21.36 35.89
N LEU A 402 86.85 20.71 34.97
CA LEU A 402 86.32 19.78 33.98
C LEU A 402 85.70 18.52 34.62
N GLY A 403 86.37 18.01 35.68
CA GLY A 403 85.85 16.92 36.48
C GLY A 403 84.52 17.24 37.14
N ASP A 404 84.38 18.44 37.71
CA ASP A 404 83.15 18.93 38.33
C ASP A 404 82.04 19.09 37.32
N ILE A 405 82.36 19.64 36.17
CA ILE A 405 81.39 19.73 35.07
C ILE A 405 80.87 18.36 34.63
N LEU A 406 81.75 17.41 34.39
CA LEU A 406 81.39 16.06 34.00
C LEU A 406 80.60 15.36 35.11
N LYS A 407 80.98 15.50 36.36
CA LYS A 407 80.27 14.94 37.52
C LYS A 407 78.85 15.48 37.61
N TYR A 408 78.70 16.78 37.50
CA TYR A 408 77.37 17.40 37.53
C TYR A 408 76.50 17.00 36.33
N SER A 409 77.03 16.94 35.11
CA SER A 409 76.29 16.59 33.89
C SER A 409 75.92 15.12 33.83
N LEU A 410 76.74 14.18 34.31
CA LEU A 410 76.51 12.74 34.20
C LEU A 410 75.87 12.12 35.46
N HIS A 411 75.83 12.82 36.59
CA HIS A 411 75.19 12.32 37.81
C HIS A 411 73.85 12.96 38.05
N GLY A 412 72.88 12.09 38.45
CA GLY A 412 71.51 12.48 38.90
C GLY A 412 70.47 12.51 37.84
N GLU A 413 69.37 11.80 38.08
CA GLU A 413 68.10 11.86 37.28
C GLU A 413 67.26 13.03 37.74
N GLU A 414 67.75 13.87 38.65
CA GLU A 414 66.97 14.98 39.21
C GLU A 414 66.80 16.08 38.21
N MET A 415 65.55 16.39 37.87
CA MET A 415 65.20 17.51 36.96
C MET A 415 65.33 18.87 37.61
N LEU A 416 65.28 18.91 38.98
CA LEU A 416 65.39 20.13 39.78
C LEU A 416 66.56 19.98 40.74
N VAL A 417 67.39 20.97 40.79
CA VAL A 417 68.62 21.04 41.68
C VAL A 417 68.61 22.34 42.46
N LEU A 418 69.36 22.43 43.56
CA LEU A 418 69.56 23.68 44.28
C LEU A 418 70.30 24.68 43.33
N PHE A 419 69.90 25.93 43.36
CA PHE A 419 70.57 26.97 42.58
C PHE A 419 72.07 27.12 42.95
N GLU A 420 72.42 26.82 44.15
CA GLU A 420 73.85 26.72 44.59
C GLU A 420 74.61 25.71 43.72
N GLU A 421 74.03 24.56 43.41
CA GLU A 421 74.66 23.53 42.57
C GLU A 421 74.85 23.97 41.14
N GLU A 422 73.86 24.66 40.57
CA GLU A 422 73.94 25.32 39.24
C GLU A 422 75.05 26.38 39.23
N LEU A 423 75.12 27.17 40.28
CA LEU A 423 76.17 28.18 40.40
C LEU A 423 77.59 27.54 40.46
N LYS A 424 77.78 26.51 41.28
CA LYS A 424 79.09 25.79 41.34
C LYS A 424 79.43 25.24 39.94
N TYR A 425 78.46 24.64 39.24
CA TYR A 425 78.70 24.16 37.90
C TYR A 425 79.12 25.28 36.94
N ILE A 426 78.47 26.41 37.02
CA ILE A 426 78.80 27.59 36.18
C ILE A 426 80.14 28.19 36.58
N GLU A 427 80.47 28.21 37.84
CA GLU A 427 81.78 28.64 38.30
C GLU A 427 82.90 27.76 37.74
N SER A 428 82.78 26.42 37.76
CA SER A 428 83.70 25.49 37.11
C SER A 428 83.76 25.75 35.56
N TYR A 429 82.64 25.94 34.94
CA TYR A 429 82.63 26.28 33.51
C TYR A 429 83.36 27.58 33.23
N LEU A 430 83.08 28.65 33.99
CA LEU A 430 83.75 29.95 33.87
C LEU A 430 85.21 29.89 34.20
N CYS A 431 85.64 29.02 35.11
CA CYS A 431 87.08 28.79 35.39
C CYS A 431 87.79 28.31 34.11
N ILE A 432 87.28 27.31 33.44
CA ILE A 432 87.83 26.85 32.15
C ILE A 432 87.86 27.95 31.12
N GLN A 433 86.75 28.70 30.97
CA GLN A 433 86.65 29.77 29.98
C GLN A 433 87.57 30.95 30.30
N LYS A 434 87.80 31.27 31.57
CA LYS A 434 88.68 32.32 31.96
C LYS A 434 90.14 31.96 31.63
N ASN A 435 90.58 30.73 31.84
CA ASN A 435 91.90 30.26 31.41
C ASN A 435 92.10 30.31 29.92
N ARG A 436 91.00 30.04 29.12
CA ARG A 436 91.03 30.13 27.64
C ARG A 436 91.08 31.58 27.10
N LEU A 437 90.39 32.51 27.78
CA LEU A 437 90.15 33.88 27.31
C LEU A 437 91.16 34.88 28.03
N GLU A 438 91.93 34.40 29.02
CA GLU A 438 92.86 35.15 29.81
C GLU A 438 92.29 36.46 30.42
N ASP A 439 92.87 37.58 30.31
CA ASP A 439 92.44 38.86 30.87
C ASP A 439 91.14 39.43 30.19
N ARG A 440 90.61 38.75 29.18
CA ARG A 440 89.43 39.21 28.44
C ARG A 440 88.13 38.90 29.12
N LEU A 441 88.08 38.05 30.15
CA LEU A 441 86.85 37.68 30.82
C LEU A 441 86.93 38.05 32.36
N THR A 442 86.04 38.93 32.78
CA THR A 442 85.86 39.27 34.19
C THR A 442 84.46 38.75 34.62
N VAL A 443 84.44 38.02 35.76
CA VAL A 443 83.22 37.41 36.33
C VAL A 443 82.94 38.04 37.68
N GLN A 444 81.64 38.44 37.88
CA GLN A 444 81.17 38.93 39.18
C GLN A 444 79.90 38.19 39.58
N ILE A 445 79.88 37.52 40.74
CA ILE A 445 78.71 36.79 41.22
C ILE A 445 78.25 37.48 42.51
N GLU A 446 77.10 38.12 42.45
CA GLU A 446 76.50 38.82 43.61
C GLU A 446 75.07 38.21 43.84
N ILE A 447 75.07 37.07 44.53
CA ILE A 447 73.89 36.28 44.81
C ILE A 447 73.70 36.11 46.33
N ASP A 448 72.46 36.38 46.78
CA ASP A 448 72.06 36.25 48.17
C ASP A 448 72.01 34.79 48.60
N GLU A 449 72.32 34.50 49.85
CA GLU A 449 72.30 33.14 50.40
C GLU A 449 70.91 32.51 50.30
N GLU A 450 69.85 33.26 50.46
CA GLU A 450 68.48 32.77 50.30
C GLU A 450 68.18 32.30 48.87
N ALA A 451 68.74 32.88 47.85
CA ALA A 451 68.54 32.50 46.44
C ALA A 451 69.26 31.17 46.13
N LYS A 452 70.34 30.89 46.78
CA LYS A 452 71.12 29.62 46.62
C LYS A 452 70.32 28.37 46.99
N LEU A 453 69.32 28.54 47.89
CA LEU A 453 68.46 27.44 48.37
C LEU A 453 67.21 27.20 47.45
N CYS A 454 67.04 27.96 46.42
CA CYS A 454 65.91 27.79 45.48
C CYS A 454 66.20 26.60 44.57
N PHE A 455 65.14 25.83 44.25
CA PHE A 455 65.15 24.78 43.22
C PHE A 455 65.01 25.36 41.81
N VAL A 456 65.92 24.97 40.91
CA VAL A 456 65.94 25.35 39.54
C VAL A 456 66.09 24.14 38.62
N PRO A 457 65.63 24.20 37.36
CA PRO A 457 65.92 23.13 36.43
C PRO A 457 67.43 22.97 36.21
N LYS A 458 67.91 21.70 36.26
CA LYS A 458 69.28 21.39 36.02
C LYS A 458 69.79 21.89 34.68
N LEU A 459 71.02 22.45 34.62
CA LEU A 459 71.62 23.03 33.39
C LEU A 459 70.91 24.25 32.80
N ILE A 460 70.09 25.00 33.59
CA ILE A 460 69.36 26.17 33.11
C ILE A 460 70.27 27.37 32.83
N LEU A 461 71.32 27.54 33.62
CA LEU A 461 72.26 28.63 33.47
C LEU A 461 73.28 28.43 32.34
N GLN A 462 73.63 27.19 32.05
CA GLN A 462 74.62 26.84 31.03
C GLN A 462 74.34 27.47 29.65
N PRO A 463 73.17 27.32 29.03
CA PRO A 463 72.94 27.89 27.70
C PRO A 463 73.04 29.43 27.68
N ILE A 464 72.67 30.06 28.81
CA ILE A 464 72.72 31.52 28.93
C ILE A 464 74.15 31.99 28.96
N VAL A 465 75.00 31.36 29.81
CA VAL A 465 76.43 31.68 29.98
C VAL A 465 77.23 31.36 28.70
N GLU A 466 76.97 30.18 28.12
CA GLU A 466 77.56 29.81 26.82
C GLU A 466 77.24 30.84 25.71
N ASN A 467 75.99 31.25 25.58
CA ASN A 467 75.61 32.28 24.63
C ASN A 467 76.30 33.65 24.90
N ALA A 468 76.40 34.03 26.18
CA ALA A 468 77.07 35.28 26.55
C ALA A 468 78.54 35.25 26.18
N ILE A 469 79.23 34.11 26.39
CA ILE A 469 80.64 33.96 26.03
C ILE A 469 80.82 33.88 24.53
N LEU A 470 80.14 32.94 23.82
CA LEU A 470 80.31 32.69 22.39
C LEU A 470 79.92 33.90 21.51
N HIS A 471 78.83 34.53 21.87
CA HIS A 471 78.28 35.63 21.03
C HIS A 471 78.59 37.00 21.58
N GLY A 472 78.87 37.16 22.88
CA GLY A 472 79.13 38.41 23.53
C GLY A 472 80.62 38.75 23.60
N ILE A 473 81.42 37.84 24.15
CA ILE A 473 82.85 38.13 24.50
C ILE A 473 83.81 37.64 23.43
N GLU A 474 83.66 36.44 22.90
CA GLU A 474 84.62 35.91 21.90
C GLU A 474 84.72 36.76 20.63
N LYS A 475 83.53 37.28 20.20
CA LYS A 475 83.45 38.13 18.96
C LYS A 475 84.00 39.51 19.14
N LYS A 476 84.26 40.01 20.35
CA LYS A 476 84.81 41.35 20.64
C LYS A 476 86.25 41.23 21.07
N LYS A 477 87.15 42.19 20.67
CA LYS A 477 88.49 42.25 21.12
C LYS A 477 88.70 42.96 22.50
N GLU A 478 87.57 43.48 23.03
CA GLU A 478 87.61 44.27 24.30
C GLU A 478 87.29 43.30 25.48
N MET A 479 87.65 43.72 26.74
CA MET A 479 87.32 43.01 27.93
C MET A 479 85.83 42.89 28.14
N GLY A 480 85.30 41.67 28.32
CA GLY A 480 83.90 41.35 28.64
C GLY A 480 83.69 41.07 30.14
N ARG A 481 82.55 41.50 30.64
CA ARG A 481 82.17 41.22 32.04
C ARG A 481 80.90 40.47 32.06
N ILE A 482 80.86 39.31 32.78
CA ILE A 482 79.66 38.57 33.10
C ILE A 482 79.29 38.87 34.53
N ARG A 483 78.12 39.38 34.80
CA ARG A 483 77.63 39.65 36.15
C ARG A 483 76.36 38.84 36.43
N PHE A 484 76.42 38.04 37.46
CA PHE A 484 75.26 37.39 38.04
C PHE A 484 74.80 38.23 39.21
N LYS A 485 73.54 38.73 39.11
CA LYS A 485 72.98 39.53 40.17
C LYS A 485 71.49 39.16 40.36
N ARG A 486 71.15 38.93 41.65
CA ARG A 486 69.72 38.82 41.97
C ARG A 486 69.09 40.20 42.01
N LEU A 487 68.05 40.42 41.23
CA LEU A 487 67.14 41.54 41.38
C LEU A 487 65.98 41.09 42.26
N ALA A 488 65.96 41.57 43.53
CA ALA A 488 64.88 41.29 44.45
C ALA A 488 63.57 42.00 44.03
N GLU A 489 62.77 41.41 43.16
CA GLU A 489 61.36 41.71 43.05
C GLU A 489 60.60 40.47 43.57
N LYS A 490 59.59 40.73 44.39
CA LYS A 490 58.74 39.70 45.02
C LYS A 490 58.40 38.59 43.99
N GLU A 491 58.82 37.36 44.35
CA GLU A 491 58.41 36.08 43.75
C GLU A 491 58.96 35.66 42.37
N LEU A 492 59.82 36.39 41.71
CA LEU A 492 60.47 35.96 40.46
C LEU A 492 61.99 36.21 40.46
N LEU A 493 62.78 35.14 40.29
CA LEU A 493 64.20 35.24 40.01
C LEU A 493 64.37 35.81 38.55
N ARG A 494 64.79 37.04 38.40
CA ARG A 494 65.21 37.60 37.10
C ARG A 494 66.76 37.57 37.02
N TYR A 495 67.26 37.01 35.97
CA TYR A 495 68.68 37.03 35.62
C TYR A 495 68.91 38.17 34.60
N VAL A 496 69.85 39.02 34.82
CA VAL A 496 70.27 40.09 33.91
C VAL A 496 71.69 39.85 33.46
#